data_7c37b1b843fadda929491af4f928f8c6
#
_entry.id   7c37b1b843fadda929491af4f928f8c6
#
_cell.length_a   1.000
_cell.length_b   1.000
_cell.length_c   1.000
_cell.angle_alpha   90.00
_cell.angle_beta   90.00
_cell.angle_gamma   90.00
#
_symmetry.space_group_name_H-M   'P 1'
#
loop_
_entity.id
_entity.type
_entity.pdbx_description
1 polymer ?
#
loop_
_entity_poly.entity_id
_entity_poly.type
_entity_poly.pdbx_seq_one_letter_code
_entity_poly.pdbx_strand_id
1 'polypeptide(L)'
;VIKRSVILLLTSSLLFSALLAPERDAFAGEPGNDGFPGFIVYSSPDLLRFEEMVEASKSAEPPPAILSRLETILATPIISNEAYLAGAQPRLAKSDKLGAFIRVGQWNIQRGDNIEDIKTALAAPDQFLEGIKARPGSPAYRQAQEELLALRSTDVLVLNEVDLGIKRTGYHDIAREMAQALNMNYAYGVEFIEIDPLTLGIEQFRHEDSKVKREEMRRAIEVEPELYRGLHGTAVLSRFPIRRAALVPLKYKPYDWSSEERERISIAEVARRRLGRVAFLENKPREIRLGGRSLLVAELEIPQLPEGALTI
;
A
#
# COMPACT_ATOMS: atom_id res chain seq x y z
N VAL A 1 -15.48 -13.95 -6.53
CA VAL A 1 -16.18 -14.21 -5.25
C VAL A 1 -15.44 -13.41 -4.18
N ILE A 2 -15.92 -12.20 -3.90
CA ILE A 2 -15.39 -11.36 -2.81
C ILE A 2 -15.65 -12.12 -1.52
N LYS A 3 -14.59 -12.67 -0.93
CA LYS A 3 -14.66 -13.23 0.44
C LYS A 3 -14.96 -12.06 1.38
N ARG A 4 -15.94 -12.25 2.23
CA ARG A 4 -16.46 -11.29 3.21
C ARG A 4 -15.32 -10.54 3.90
N SER A 5 -15.04 -9.33 3.44
CA SER A 5 -14.27 -8.34 4.21
C SER A 5 -15.31 -7.48 4.93
N VAL A 6 -15.26 -7.53 6.24
CA VAL A 6 -16.13 -6.74 7.10
C VAL A 6 -15.72 -5.29 6.97
N ILE A 7 -16.55 -4.45 6.36
CA ILE A 7 -16.41 -3.00 6.41
C ILE A 7 -16.89 -2.59 7.80
N LEU A 8 -15.95 -2.30 8.69
CA LEU A 8 -16.25 -1.74 10.01
C LEU A 8 -16.36 -0.21 9.85
N LEU A 9 -17.59 0.28 9.67
CA LEU A 9 -17.89 1.70 9.79
C LEU A 9 -17.86 2.07 11.28
N LEU A 10 -16.70 2.52 11.76
CA LEU A 10 -16.58 3.12 13.09
C LEU A 10 -17.09 4.57 13.03
N THR A 11 -18.34 4.77 13.37
CA THR A 11 -18.85 6.06 13.81
C THR A 11 -18.42 6.26 15.27
N SER A 12 -17.20 6.70 15.53
CA SER A 12 -16.79 7.10 16.87
C SER A 12 -16.93 8.60 17.03
N SER A 13 -17.92 9.00 17.80
CA SER A 13 -17.96 10.27 18.49
C SER A 13 -16.71 10.43 19.35
N LEU A 14 -15.97 11.52 19.16
CA LEU A 14 -15.05 12.19 20.06
C LEU A 14 -14.98 11.62 21.50
N LEU A 15 -14.05 10.69 21.74
CA LEU A 15 -13.50 10.37 23.07
C LEU A 15 -12.19 9.58 22.91
N PHE A 16 -11.23 10.14 22.17
CA PHE A 16 -9.84 9.70 22.19
C PHE A 16 -8.89 10.92 22.13
N SER A 17 -9.11 11.83 23.07
CA SER A 17 -8.16 12.91 23.34
C SER A 17 -7.52 12.62 24.69
N ALA A 18 -6.50 11.78 24.72
CA ALA A 18 -5.45 11.78 25.73
C ALA A 18 -4.84 10.39 25.87
N LEU A 19 -4.01 9.98 24.92
CA LEU A 19 -2.92 9.01 25.17
C LEU A 19 -2.25 8.68 23.82
N LEU A 20 -1.32 9.47 23.48
CA LEU A 20 -0.31 9.41 22.44
C LEU A 20 -0.31 10.72 21.64
N ALA A 21 0.11 11.81 22.29
CA ALA A 21 0.76 12.86 21.52
C ALA A 21 2.03 12.22 20.96
N PRO A 22 2.16 12.02 19.61
CA PRO A 22 3.45 11.65 19.06
C PRO A 22 4.42 12.74 19.48
N GLU A 23 5.59 12.35 20.01
CA GLU A 23 6.67 13.29 20.23
C GLU A 23 6.77 14.14 18.96
N ARG A 24 6.81 15.46 19.10
CA ARG A 24 6.86 16.42 17.98
C ARG A 24 8.00 16.13 17.00
N ASP A 25 8.98 15.32 17.40
CA ASP A 25 10.13 14.90 16.62
C ASP A 25 9.86 13.77 15.59
N ALA A 26 8.68 13.13 15.58
CA ALA A 26 8.33 12.12 14.59
C ALA A 26 8.19 12.69 13.15
N PHE A 27 8.14 14.00 13.02
CA PHE A 27 8.01 14.72 11.76
C PHE A 27 9.28 15.50 11.36
N ALA A 28 10.45 15.01 11.71
CA ALA A 28 11.73 15.65 11.38
C ALA A 28 12.05 15.51 9.87
N GLY A 29 11.50 16.39 9.07
CA GLY A 29 11.83 16.65 7.67
C GLY A 29 11.32 18.03 7.31
N GLU A 30 12.22 18.96 6.96
CA GLU A 30 11.82 20.29 6.51
C GLU A 30 11.00 20.16 5.20
N PRO A 31 9.87 20.90 5.04
CA PRO A 31 9.12 20.91 3.79
C PRO A 31 9.94 21.54 2.69
N GLY A 32 10.13 20.81 1.59
CA GLY A 32 10.72 21.32 0.37
C GLY A 32 9.92 22.50 -0.17
N ASN A 33 10.60 23.60 -0.41
CA ASN A 33 10.04 24.91 -0.73
C ASN A 33 9.94 25.07 -2.25
N ASP A 34 8.93 24.45 -2.88
CA ASP A 34 8.65 24.65 -4.30
C ASP A 34 7.21 25.15 -4.52
N GLY A 35 7.05 26.47 -4.48
CA GLY A 35 6.00 27.22 -5.20
C GLY A 35 4.66 27.46 -4.53
N PHE A 36 4.28 26.74 -3.49
CA PHE A 36 3.13 27.04 -2.64
C PHE A 36 3.55 26.98 -1.18
N PRO A 37 3.42 28.05 -0.41
CA PRO A 37 3.81 28.03 1.00
C PRO A 37 2.93 27.03 1.76
N GLY A 38 3.49 25.85 2.05
CA GLY A 38 2.93 24.90 2.99
C GLY A 38 2.54 23.52 2.48
N PHE A 39 2.58 23.20 1.17
CA PHE A 39 2.18 21.87 0.69
C PHE A 39 3.25 21.16 -0.14
N ILE A 40 3.46 19.89 0.19
CA ILE A 40 4.23 18.97 -0.66
C ILE A 40 3.35 18.60 -1.86
N VAL A 41 3.78 18.93 -3.07
CA VAL A 41 3.11 18.50 -4.30
C VAL A 41 3.24 17.01 -4.49
N TYR A 42 4.48 16.56 -4.53
CA TYR A 42 4.89 15.17 -4.60
C TYR A 42 6.25 15.02 -3.93
N SER A 43 6.41 13.97 -3.14
CA SER A 43 7.68 13.59 -2.52
C SER A 43 7.82 12.07 -2.55
N SER A 44 8.99 11.58 -2.91
CA SER A 44 9.34 10.16 -2.89
C SER A 44 10.82 10.04 -2.53
N PRO A 45 11.21 9.05 -1.73
CA PRO A 45 12.61 8.69 -1.59
C PRO A 45 13.16 8.16 -2.93
N ASP A 46 14.48 8.19 -3.09
CA ASP A 46 15.15 7.56 -4.22
C ASP A 46 15.09 6.03 -4.09
N LEU A 47 14.27 5.39 -4.91
CA LEU A 47 14.00 3.96 -4.84
C LEU A 47 15.20 3.14 -5.36
N LEU A 48 15.36 1.91 -4.85
CA LEU A 48 16.36 0.97 -5.36
C LEU A 48 16.02 0.55 -6.79
N ARG A 49 17.05 0.46 -7.62
CA ARG A 49 16.96 -0.13 -8.96
C ARG A 49 16.97 -1.65 -8.87
N PHE A 50 16.52 -2.30 -9.91
CA PHE A 50 16.47 -3.76 -10.00
C PHE A 50 17.84 -4.41 -9.71
N GLU A 51 18.92 -3.90 -10.30
CA GLU A 51 20.28 -4.42 -10.12
C GLU A 51 20.77 -4.28 -8.68
N GLU A 52 20.38 -3.20 -8.01
CA GLU A 52 20.71 -2.96 -6.60
C GLU A 52 19.96 -3.93 -5.68
N MET A 53 18.71 -4.22 -6.00
CA MET A 53 17.94 -5.26 -5.28
C MET A 53 18.54 -6.65 -5.49
N VAL A 54 18.94 -6.98 -6.72
CA VAL A 54 19.65 -8.23 -7.02
C VAL A 54 20.96 -8.30 -6.26
N GLU A 55 21.71 -7.22 -6.19
CA GLU A 55 22.98 -7.18 -5.42
C GLU A 55 22.71 -7.35 -3.92
N ALA A 56 21.73 -6.64 -3.38
CA ALA A 56 21.32 -6.77 -1.98
C ALA A 56 20.87 -8.19 -1.62
N SER A 57 20.27 -8.93 -2.58
CA SER A 57 19.80 -10.31 -2.35
C SER A 57 20.91 -11.37 -2.30
N LYS A 58 22.14 -11.03 -2.67
CA LYS A 58 23.28 -11.96 -2.70
C LYS A 58 23.90 -12.18 -1.34
N SER A 59 23.74 -11.24 -0.41
CA SER A 59 24.36 -11.24 0.92
C SER A 59 23.35 -10.98 2.02
N ALA A 60 23.62 -11.48 3.22
CA ALA A 60 22.86 -11.11 4.42
C ALA A 60 23.08 -9.64 4.80
N GLU A 61 24.23 -9.08 4.45
CA GLU A 61 24.60 -7.69 4.65
C GLU A 61 24.73 -7.02 3.28
N PRO A 62 23.74 -6.20 2.86
CA PRO A 62 23.82 -5.42 1.64
C PRO A 62 25.00 -4.44 1.68
N PRO A 63 25.54 -4.03 0.51
CA PRO A 63 26.54 -2.98 0.45
C PRO A 63 26.11 -1.71 1.19
N PRO A 64 26.98 -1.00 1.91
CA PRO A 64 26.61 0.16 2.74
C PRO A 64 25.81 1.24 2.02
N ALA A 65 26.09 1.51 0.76
CA ALA A 65 25.35 2.49 -0.03
C ALA A 65 23.89 2.04 -0.30
N ILE A 66 23.67 0.76 -0.56
CA ILE A 66 22.33 0.18 -0.74
C ILE A 66 21.59 0.17 0.59
N LEU A 67 22.28 -0.18 1.69
CA LEU A 67 21.70 -0.19 3.02
C LEU A 67 21.22 1.21 3.44
N SER A 68 22.02 2.25 3.23
CA SER A 68 21.64 3.63 3.54
C SER A 68 20.41 4.10 2.75
N ARG A 69 20.33 3.75 1.46
CA ARG A 69 19.12 4.06 0.66
C ARG A 69 17.91 3.26 1.12
N LEU A 70 18.08 1.99 1.44
CA LEU A 70 17.03 1.16 2.01
C LEU A 70 16.47 1.77 3.31
N GLU A 71 17.34 2.21 4.22
CA GLU A 71 16.94 2.88 5.45
C GLU A 71 16.15 4.17 5.16
N THR A 72 16.58 4.95 4.17
CA THR A 72 15.84 6.15 3.72
C THR A 72 14.47 5.81 3.18
N ILE A 73 14.34 4.76 2.34
CA ILE A 73 13.06 4.30 1.80
C ILE A 73 12.12 3.86 2.93
N LEU A 74 12.63 3.14 3.90
CA LEU A 74 11.85 2.63 5.05
C LEU A 74 11.49 3.71 6.08
N ALA A 75 12.10 4.89 6.00
CA ALA A 75 11.84 6.02 6.91
C ALA A 75 11.04 7.14 6.26
N THR A 76 10.95 7.19 4.93
CA THR A 76 10.39 8.34 4.20
C THR A 76 9.13 7.92 3.43
N PRO A 77 7.94 8.45 3.80
CA PRO A 77 6.72 8.20 3.04
C PRO A 77 6.76 8.82 1.65
N ILE A 78 6.11 8.18 0.68
CA ILE A 78 5.74 8.81 -0.58
C ILE A 78 4.47 9.63 -0.33
N ILE A 79 4.44 10.89 -0.75
CA ILE A 79 3.30 11.80 -0.59
C ILE A 79 2.93 12.37 -1.96
N SER A 80 1.63 12.43 -2.27
CA SER A 80 1.11 13.13 -3.44
C SER A 80 -0.15 13.93 -3.06
N ASN A 81 -0.14 15.22 -3.40
CA ASN A 81 -1.29 16.12 -3.31
C ASN A 81 -1.79 16.55 -4.70
N GLU A 82 -1.58 15.70 -5.72
CA GLU A 82 -1.95 16.00 -7.11
C GLU A 82 -3.46 16.33 -7.26
N ALA A 83 -4.34 15.58 -6.56
CA ALA A 83 -5.78 15.82 -6.62
C ALA A 83 -6.18 17.20 -6.08
N TYR A 84 -5.57 17.62 -4.96
CA TYR A 84 -5.81 18.95 -4.40
C TYR A 84 -5.33 20.06 -5.33
N LEU A 85 -4.16 19.91 -5.91
CA LEU A 85 -3.59 20.88 -6.85
C LEU A 85 -4.35 20.93 -8.17
N ALA A 86 -4.97 19.82 -8.58
CA ALA A 86 -5.88 19.80 -9.73
C ALA A 86 -7.24 20.48 -9.45
N GLY A 87 -7.41 21.08 -8.26
CA GLY A 87 -8.58 21.88 -7.91
C GLY A 87 -9.61 21.15 -7.05
N ALA A 88 -9.29 19.98 -6.51
CA ALA A 88 -10.16 19.33 -5.53
C ALA A 88 -10.26 20.19 -4.26
N GLN A 89 -11.49 20.67 -3.94
CA GLN A 89 -11.75 21.45 -2.74
C GLN A 89 -12.75 20.71 -1.85
N PRO A 90 -12.28 19.75 -1.04
CA PRO A 90 -13.16 18.96 -0.21
C PRO A 90 -13.79 19.81 0.91
N ARG A 91 -15.00 19.42 1.29
CA ARG A 91 -15.71 20.01 2.42
C ARG A 91 -16.17 18.91 3.33
N LEU A 92 -16.17 19.20 4.64
CA LEU A 92 -16.74 18.28 5.62
C LEU A 92 -18.20 18.02 5.33
N ALA A 93 -18.59 16.76 5.38
CA ALA A 93 -19.98 16.38 5.39
C ALA A 93 -20.66 16.90 6.66
N LYS A 94 -21.96 17.20 6.56
CA LYS A 94 -22.78 17.70 7.69
C LYS A 94 -24.07 16.89 7.79
N SER A 95 -24.50 16.65 9.00
CA SER A 95 -25.83 16.14 9.27
C SER A 95 -26.45 16.86 10.47
N ASP A 96 -27.78 16.86 10.57
CA ASP A 96 -28.48 17.50 11.68
C ASP A 96 -28.16 16.87 13.03
N LYS A 97 -27.81 15.58 13.05
CA LYS A 97 -27.50 14.84 14.27
C LYS A 97 -26.04 14.94 14.71
N LEU A 98 -25.11 14.96 13.76
CA LEU A 98 -23.67 14.88 14.04
C LEU A 98 -22.94 16.23 13.86
N GLY A 99 -23.59 17.23 13.25
CA GLY A 99 -22.89 18.42 12.80
C GLY A 99 -21.95 18.08 11.63
N ALA A 100 -20.75 18.66 11.63
CA ALA A 100 -19.70 18.32 10.66
C ALA A 100 -19.02 17.00 11.06
N PHE A 101 -18.72 16.14 10.09
CA PHE A 101 -18.09 14.85 10.33
C PHE A 101 -17.18 14.44 9.17
N ILE A 102 -16.28 13.49 9.44
CA ILE A 102 -15.37 12.86 8.49
C ILE A 102 -15.70 11.38 8.42
N ARG A 103 -15.78 10.84 7.21
CA ARG A 103 -15.93 9.40 6.97
C ARG A 103 -14.56 8.79 6.78
N VAL A 104 -14.17 7.91 7.70
CA VAL A 104 -12.91 7.14 7.61
C VAL A 104 -13.26 5.69 7.30
N GLY A 105 -12.68 5.15 6.25
CA GLY A 105 -12.74 3.73 5.90
C GLY A 105 -11.38 3.07 6.11
N GLN A 106 -11.37 1.78 6.38
CA GLN A 106 -10.17 0.94 6.40
C GLN A 106 -10.41 -0.31 5.56
N TRP A 107 -9.42 -0.68 4.74
CA TRP A 107 -9.52 -1.83 3.87
C TRP A 107 -8.17 -2.54 3.74
N ASN A 108 -8.13 -3.85 4.03
CA ASN A 108 -7.04 -4.71 3.61
C ASN A 108 -7.34 -5.16 2.17
N ILE A 109 -6.58 -4.65 1.20
CA ILE A 109 -6.85 -4.87 -0.23
C ILE A 109 -6.12 -6.08 -0.80
N GLN A 110 -5.55 -6.93 0.07
CA GLN A 110 -4.85 -8.14 -0.38
C GLN A 110 -3.78 -7.82 -1.45
N ARG A 111 -2.88 -6.87 -1.14
CA ARG A 111 -1.79 -6.43 -2.03
C ARG A 111 -2.24 -5.63 -3.27
N GLY A 112 -3.54 -5.52 -3.51
CA GLY A 112 -4.13 -4.95 -4.72
C GLY A 112 -4.42 -6.00 -5.78
N ASP A 113 -4.58 -7.25 -5.38
CA ASP A 113 -5.11 -8.29 -6.27
C ASP A 113 -6.44 -7.81 -6.88
N ASN A 114 -6.60 -7.94 -8.20
CA ASN A 114 -7.76 -7.45 -8.94
C ASN A 114 -7.91 -5.92 -8.96
N ILE A 115 -6.81 -5.17 -8.99
CA ILE A 115 -6.83 -3.70 -9.02
C ILE A 115 -7.71 -3.13 -10.14
N GLU A 116 -7.79 -3.76 -11.31
CA GLU A 116 -8.62 -3.31 -12.42
C GLU A 116 -10.12 -3.36 -12.09
N ASP A 117 -10.57 -4.41 -11.42
CA ASP A 117 -11.96 -4.50 -10.95
C ASP A 117 -12.23 -3.46 -9.86
N ILE A 118 -11.27 -3.25 -8.95
CA ILE A 118 -11.37 -2.23 -7.90
C ILE A 118 -11.47 -0.84 -8.52
N LYS A 119 -10.61 -0.49 -9.48
CA LYS A 119 -10.65 0.79 -10.19
C LYS A 119 -11.99 0.99 -10.90
N THR A 120 -12.48 -0.04 -11.57
CA THR A 120 -13.78 -0.01 -12.25
C THR A 120 -14.91 0.23 -11.24
N ALA A 121 -14.90 -0.46 -10.10
CA ALA A 121 -15.87 -0.26 -9.04
C ALA A 121 -15.85 1.18 -8.47
N LEU A 122 -14.67 1.77 -8.34
CA LEU A 122 -14.51 3.11 -7.79
C LEU A 122 -14.80 4.22 -8.82
N ALA A 123 -14.32 4.09 -10.04
CA ALA A 123 -14.44 5.13 -11.07
C ALA A 123 -15.74 5.03 -11.87
N ALA A 124 -16.20 3.81 -12.17
CA ALA A 124 -17.36 3.51 -13.00
C ALA A 124 -18.31 2.48 -12.32
N PRO A 125 -18.95 2.83 -11.19
CA PRO A 125 -19.72 1.90 -10.38
C PRO A 125 -20.87 1.22 -11.13
N ASP A 126 -21.52 1.92 -12.05
CA ASP A 126 -22.62 1.34 -12.85
C ASP A 126 -22.10 0.21 -13.75
N GLN A 127 -20.96 0.43 -14.40
CA GLN A 127 -20.30 -0.60 -15.22
C GLN A 127 -19.88 -1.81 -14.36
N PHE A 128 -19.35 -1.58 -13.16
CA PHE A 128 -19.02 -2.66 -12.25
C PHE A 128 -20.26 -3.45 -11.83
N LEU A 129 -21.36 -2.75 -11.51
CA LEU A 129 -22.63 -3.37 -11.10
C LEU A 129 -23.28 -4.17 -12.24
N GLU A 130 -23.11 -3.78 -13.50
CA GLU A 130 -23.55 -4.56 -14.65
C GLU A 130 -22.77 -5.89 -14.79
N GLY A 131 -21.48 -5.89 -14.40
CA GLY A 131 -20.60 -7.06 -14.43
C GLY A 131 -20.83 -8.07 -13.30
N ILE A 132 -21.48 -7.68 -12.19
CA ILE A 132 -21.70 -8.60 -11.07
C ILE A 132 -22.78 -9.63 -11.40
N LYS A 133 -22.61 -10.85 -10.86
CA LYS A 133 -23.57 -11.97 -11.04
C LYS A 133 -24.82 -11.85 -10.16
N ALA A 134 -25.28 -10.62 -9.90
CA ALA A 134 -26.46 -10.37 -9.09
C ALA A 134 -27.57 -9.77 -9.96
N ARG A 135 -28.78 -10.28 -9.85
CA ARG A 135 -29.92 -9.74 -10.59
C ARG A 135 -30.21 -8.31 -10.13
N PRO A 136 -30.36 -7.31 -11.05
CA PRO A 136 -30.74 -5.97 -10.69
C PRO A 136 -31.97 -5.93 -9.77
N GLY A 137 -31.88 -5.13 -8.70
CA GLY A 137 -32.93 -5.01 -7.68
C GLY A 137 -33.02 -6.16 -6.66
N SER A 138 -32.17 -7.19 -6.78
CA SER A 138 -32.07 -8.24 -5.74
C SER A 138 -31.42 -7.70 -4.46
N PRO A 139 -31.58 -8.36 -3.30
CA PRO A 139 -30.89 -7.95 -2.07
C PRO A 139 -29.37 -7.86 -2.24
N ALA A 140 -28.75 -8.81 -2.93
CA ALA A 140 -27.31 -8.80 -3.18
C ALA A 140 -26.87 -7.63 -4.08
N TYR A 141 -27.67 -7.26 -5.07
CA TYR A 141 -27.40 -6.12 -5.93
C TYR A 141 -27.50 -4.80 -5.14
N ARG A 142 -28.53 -4.62 -4.33
CA ARG A 142 -28.68 -3.44 -3.46
C ARG A 142 -27.56 -3.33 -2.45
N GLN A 143 -27.18 -4.46 -1.85
CA GLN A 143 -26.04 -4.48 -0.93
C GLN A 143 -24.74 -4.02 -1.64
N ALA A 144 -24.45 -4.51 -2.85
CA ALA A 144 -23.28 -4.07 -3.61
C ALA A 144 -23.33 -2.58 -3.91
N GLN A 145 -24.50 -2.02 -4.27
CA GLN A 145 -24.66 -0.59 -4.48
C GLN A 145 -24.38 0.22 -3.21
N GLU A 146 -24.91 -0.21 -2.06
CA GLU A 146 -24.71 0.45 -0.77
C GLU A 146 -23.22 0.41 -0.34
N GLU A 147 -22.55 -0.74 -0.50
CA GLU A 147 -21.14 -0.89 -0.19
C GLU A 147 -20.25 0.00 -1.08
N LEU A 148 -20.53 0.05 -2.38
CA LEU A 148 -19.82 0.94 -3.30
C LEU A 148 -20.04 2.43 -2.97
N LEU A 149 -21.27 2.80 -2.67
CA LEU A 149 -21.59 4.17 -2.27
C LEU A 149 -20.86 4.54 -0.97
N ALA A 150 -20.85 3.66 0.02
CA ALA A 150 -20.16 3.85 1.28
C ALA A 150 -18.66 4.06 1.06
N LEU A 151 -18.02 3.18 0.27
CA LEU A 151 -16.60 3.24 -0.04
C LEU A 151 -16.24 4.54 -0.79
N ARG A 152 -16.99 4.89 -1.84
CA ARG A 152 -16.78 6.10 -2.63
C ARG A 152 -17.07 7.40 -1.86
N SER A 153 -17.86 7.34 -0.81
CA SER A 153 -18.19 8.49 0.02
C SER A 153 -17.21 8.71 1.17
N THR A 154 -16.18 7.87 1.34
CA THR A 154 -15.15 8.08 2.37
C THR A 154 -14.38 9.38 2.10
N ASP A 155 -14.06 10.09 3.17
CA ASP A 155 -13.21 11.28 3.11
C ASP A 155 -11.75 10.91 3.30
N VAL A 156 -11.50 9.83 4.06
CA VAL A 156 -10.19 9.21 4.27
C VAL A 156 -10.33 7.70 4.15
N LEU A 157 -9.43 7.06 3.41
CA LEU A 157 -9.39 5.61 3.23
C LEU A 157 -7.99 5.10 3.59
N VAL A 158 -7.90 4.30 4.65
CA VAL A 158 -6.68 3.63 5.08
C VAL A 158 -6.60 2.26 4.41
N LEU A 159 -5.51 2.00 3.72
CA LEU A 159 -5.27 0.75 3.00
C LEU A 159 -4.14 -0.03 3.64
N ASN A 160 -4.38 -1.30 3.90
CA ASN A 160 -3.36 -2.25 4.33
C ASN A 160 -3.02 -3.23 3.22
N GLU A 161 -1.81 -3.76 3.25
CA GLU A 161 -1.27 -4.67 2.25
C GLU A 161 -1.33 -4.08 0.84
N VAL A 162 -0.59 -3.01 0.64
CA VAL A 162 -0.53 -2.25 -0.62
C VAL A 162 0.80 -2.51 -1.32
N ASP A 163 0.75 -3.09 -2.52
CA ASP A 163 1.95 -3.29 -3.34
C ASP A 163 2.21 -2.10 -4.25
N LEU A 164 3.50 -1.87 -4.55
CA LEU A 164 3.97 -0.95 -5.57
C LEU A 164 5.08 -1.60 -6.39
N GLY A 165 4.83 -1.76 -7.69
CA GLY A 165 5.82 -2.28 -8.64
C GLY A 165 6.24 -3.73 -8.36
N ILE A 166 5.30 -4.60 -7.99
CA ILE A 166 5.53 -6.03 -7.78
C ILE A 166 4.82 -6.84 -8.87
N LYS A 167 5.47 -7.89 -9.36
CA LYS A 167 4.95 -8.72 -10.46
C LYS A 167 3.59 -9.35 -10.18
N ARG A 168 3.34 -9.82 -8.95
CA ARG A 168 2.09 -10.48 -8.58
C ARG A 168 0.85 -9.58 -8.75
N THR A 169 1.06 -8.27 -8.70
CA THR A 169 0.02 -7.26 -8.92
C THR A 169 0.18 -6.53 -10.25
N GLY A 170 0.89 -7.12 -11.24
CA GLY A 170 1.07 -6.52 -12.55
C GLY A 170 1.93 -5.26 -12.57
N TYR A 171 2.80 -5.06 -11.59
CA TYR A 171 3.65 -3.88 -11.39
C TYR A 171 2.90 -2.57 -11.14
N HIS A 172 1.62 -2.64 -10.78
CA HIS A 172 0.82 -1.47 -10.49
C HIS A 172 1.35 -0.67 -9.28
N ASP A 173 1.14 0.63 -9.30
CA ASP A 173 1.20 1.51 -8.14
C ASP A 173 -0.21 1.61 -7.54
N ILE A 174 -0.53 0.65 -6.68
CA ILE A 174 -1.88 0.46 -6.15
C ILE A 174 -2.39 1.69 -5.41
N ALA A 175 -1.54 2.33 -4.58
CA ALA A 175 -1.92 3.51 -3.82
C ALA A 175 -2.28 4.68 -4.75
N ARG A 176 -1.44 4.96 -5.73
CA ARG A 176 -1.65 6.02 -6.72
C ARG A 176 -2.89 5.78 -7.57
N GLU A 177 -3.05 4.56 -8.09
CA GLU A 177 -4.16 4.23 -8.97
C GLU A 177 -5.52 4.31 -8.26
N MET A 178 -5.59 3.84 -7.01
CA MET A 178 -6.79 4.00 -6.18
C MET A 178 -7.05 5.47 -5.83
N ALA A 179 -6.01 6.23 -5.49
CA ALA A 179 -6.15 7.67 -5.23
C ALA A 179 -6.68 8.40 -6.46
N GLN A 180 -6.18 8.09 -7.65
CA GLN A 180 -6.67 8.66 -8.92
C GLN A 180 -8.14 8.28 -9.18
N ALA A 181 -8.51 7.01 -9.00
CA ALA A 181 -9.90 6.54 -9.19
C ALA A 181 -10.90 7.22 -8.25
N LEU A 182 -10.47 7.62 -7.06
CA LEU A 182 -11.28 8.31 -6.05
C LEU A 182 -11.14 9.85 -6.08
N ASN A 183 -10.23 10.39 -6.91
CA ASN A 183 -9.81 11.79 -6.89
C ASN A 183 -9.35 12.23 -5.50
N MET A 184 -8.40 11.49 -4.94
CA MET A 184 -7.83 11.70 -3.60
C MET A 184 -6.31 11.95 -3.68
N ASN A 185 -5.78 12.60 -2.67
CA ASN A 185 -4.36 12.66 -2.35
C ASN A 185 -3.96 11.37 -1.63
N TYR A 186 -2.65 11.06 -1.57
CA TYR A 186 -2.23 9.88 -0.82
C TYR A 186 -0.87 10.06 -0.13
N ALA A 187 -0.69 9.35 0.98
CA ALA A 187 0.59 9.02 1.56
C ALA A 187 0.76 7.50 1.52
N TYR A 188 1.96 7.03 1.15
CA TYR A 188 2.28 5.60 1.12
C TYR A 188 3.53 5.37 1.95
N GLY A 189 3.45 4.45 2.89
CA GLY A 189 4.54 4.05 3.77
C GLY A 189 5.02 2.65 3.45
N VAL A 190 6.31 2.51 3.16
CA VAL A 190 6.94 1.22 2.89
C VAL A 190 7.15 0.45 4.18
N GLU A 191 6.60 -0.74 4.27
CA GLU A 191 6.80 -1.66 5.37
C GLU A 191 8.00 -2.57 5.13
N PHE A 192 8.11 -3.08 3.90
CA PHE A 192 9.27 -3.85 3.47
C PHE A 192 9.48 -3.78 1.95
N ILE A 193 10.69 -4.09 1.53
CA ILE A 193 11.09 -4.22 0.13
C ILE A 193 11.42 -5.68 -0.13
N GLU A 194 10.85 -6.26 -1.16
CA GLU A 194 11.15 -7.61 -1.65
C GLU A 194 12.37 -7.53 -2.58
N ILE A 195 13.54 -7.84 -2.07
CA ILE A 195 14.82 -7.67 -2.77
C ILE A 195 15.29 -8.89 -3.56
N ASP A 196 14.56 -10.00 -3.52
CA ASP A 196 14.86 -11.17 -4.36
C ASP A 196 13.90 -11.26 -5.56
N PRO A 197 14.04 -10.37 -6.56
CA PRO A 197 13.11 -10.28 -7.67
C PRO A 197 13.11 -11.52 -8.56
N LEU A 198 14.13 -12.38 -8.44
CA LEU A 198 14.27 -13.58 -9.25
C LEU A 198 13.39 -14.75 -8.78
N THR A 199 12.90 -14.70 -7.54
CA THR A 199 12.02 -15.73 -6.97
C THR A 199 10.57 -15.29 -6.81
N LEU A 200 10.27 -14.02 -7.11
CA LEU A 200 8.94 -13.43 -6.98
C LEU A 200 7.99 -13.94 -8.06
N GLY A 201 6.73 -14.12 -7.70
CA GLY A 201 5.68 -14.59 -8.61
C GLY A 201 5.38 -16.08 -8.49
N ILE A 202 6.19 -16.87 -7.80
CA ILE A 202 5.92 -18.31 -7.58
C ILE A 202 4.69 -18.53 -6.69
N GLU A 203 4.32 -17.56 -5.85
CA GLU A 203 3.15 -17.64 -4.98
C GLU A 203 1.81 -17.83 -5.72
N GLN A 204 1.73 -17.42 -6.97
CA GLN A 204 0.49 -17.49 -7.76
C GLN A 204 0.23 -18.85 -8.39
N PHE A 205 1.23 -19.73 -8.44
CA PHE A 205 1.07 -21.06 -9.01
C PHE A 205 0.38 -21.99 -8.01
N ARG A 206 -0.95 -21.90 -7.94
CA ARG A 206 -1.75 -22.98 -7.36
C ARG A 206 -1.74 -24.15 -8.34
N HIS A 207 -1.50 -25.35 -7.81
CA HIS A 207 -1.44 -26.63 -8.48
C HIS A 207 -2.67 -26.96 -9.35
N GLU A 208 -2.91 -26.26 -10.44
CA GLU A 208 -3.99 -26.69 -11.32
C GLU A 208 -3.55 -27.55 -12.50
N ASP A 209 -2.25 -27.61 -12.83
CA ASP A 209 -1.81 -28.54 -13.86
C ASP A 209 -0.34 -28.91 -13.74
N SER A 210 -0.07 -30.17 -13.53
CA SER A 210 1.26 -30.78 -13.59
C SER A 210 1.88 -30.76 -15.02
N LYS A 211 1.21 -30.14 -15.98
CA LYS A 211 1.58 -30.12 -17.40
C LYS A 211 1.93 -28.74 -17.95
N VAL A 212 2.02 -27.71 -17.11
CA VAL A 212 2.48 -26.39 -17.57
C VAL A 212 3.90 -26.53 -18.12
N LYS A 213 4.10 -26.16 -19.36
CA LYS A 213 5.40 -26.25 -20.03
C LYS A 213 6.44 -25.47 -19.27
N ARG A 214 7.65 -26.02 -19.12
CA ARG A 214 8.80 -25.35 -18.45
C ARG A 214 9.00 -23.90 -18.92
N GLU A 215 8.71 -23.63 -20.19
CA GLU A 215 8.84 -22.30 -20.77
C GLU A 215 7.78 -21.30 -20.27
N GLU A 216 6.53 -21.72 -20.13
CA GLU A 216 5.47 -20.86 -19.55
C GLU A 216 5.76 -20.53 -18.10
N MET A 217 6.28 -21.53 -17.36
CA MET A 217 6.68 -21.35 -15.98
C MET A 217 7.91 -20.43 -15.85
N ARG A 218 8.88 -20.56 -16.78
CA ARG A 218 10.04 -19.68 -16.83
C ARG A 218 9.63 -18.23 -17.08
N ARG A 219 8.72 -17.97 -18.03
CA ARG A 219 8.17 -16.64 -18.31
C ARG A 219 7.38 -16.09 -17.11
N ALA A 220 6.68 -16.96 -16.40
CA ALA A 220 5.94 -16.55 -15.22
C ALA A 220 6.83 -16.13 -14.05
N ILE A 221 8.07 -16.63 -13.97
CA ILE A 221 9.07 -16.24 -12.95
C ILE A 221 9.88 -15.01 -13.42
N GLU A 222 9.95 -14.79 -14.73
CA GLU A 222 10.73 -13.68 -15.28
C GLU A 222 10.12 -12.34 -14.87
N VAL A 223 10.94 -11.50 -14.29
CA VAL A 223 10.56 -10.17 -13.80
C VAL A 223 11.00 -9.13 -14.82
N GLU A 224 10.18 -8.11 -15.04
CA GLU A 224 10.51 -6.95 -15.88
C GLU A 224 11.30 -5.93 -15.05
N PRO A 225 12.63 -5.80 -15.26
CA PRO A 225 13.50 -4.97 -14.42
C PRO A 225 13.08 -3.50 -14.34
N GLU A 226 12.61 -2.96 -15.45
CA GLU A 226 12.22 -1.54 -15.54
C GLU A 226 10.97 -1.22 -14.73
N LEU A 227 10.09 -2.19 -14.51
CA LEU A 227 8.82 -2.02 -13.80
C LEU A 227 8.93 -2.41 -12.33
N TYR A 228 9.91 -3.25 -11.99
CA TYR A 228 10.02 -3.80 -10.64
C TYR A 228 10.49 -2.75 -9.62
N ARG A 229 9.74 -2.60 -8.52
CA ARG A 229 10.08 -1.73 -7.37
C ARG A 229 10.14 -2.49 -6.06
N GLY A 230 9.43 -3.61 -5.96
CA GLY A 230 9.48 -4.52 -4.82
C GLY A 230 8.87 -3.97 -3.52
N LEU A 231 8.06 -2.92 -3.55
CA LEU A 231 7.58 -2.26 -2.35
C LEU A 231 6.25 -2.83 -1.89
N HIS A 232 6.16 -3.10 -0.57
CA HIS A 232 4.93 -3.47 0.11
C HIS A 232 4.75 -2.61 1.35
N GLY A 233 3.50 -2.17 1.61
CA GLY A 233 3.27 -1.26 2.73
C GLY A 233 1.81 -0.94 2.99
N THR A 234 1.59 0.25 3.53
CA THR A 234 0.28 0.81 3.85
C THR A 234 0.10 2.16 3.19
N ALA A 235 -1.16 2.57 2.96
CA ALA A 235 -1.45 3.89 2.41
C ALA A 235 -2.60 4.57 3.15
N VAL A 236 -2.55 5.91 3.18
CA VAL A 236 -3.65 6.77 3.56
C VAL A 236 -4.04 7.60 2.34
N LEU A 237 -5.25 7.38 1.84
CA LEU A 237 -5.85 8.20 0.81
C LEU A 237 -6.75 9.23 1.45
N SER A 238 -6.72 10.47 0.97
CA SER A 238 -7.50 11.58 1.56
C SER A 238 -8.04 12.55 0.51
N ARG A 239 -9.28 12.95 0.66
CA ARG A 239 -9.83 14.10 -0.11
C ARG A 239 -9.16 15.39 0.28
N PHE A 240 -8.74 15.50 1.54
CA PHE A 240 -8.04 16.67 2.06
C PHE A 240 -6.55 16.57 1.77
N PRO A 241 -5.87 17.70 1.57
CA PRO A 241 -4.43 17.67 1.32
C PRO A 241 -3.66 17.14 2.54
N ILE A 242 -2.60 16.43 2.26
CA ILE A 242 -1.69 15.88 3.26
C ILE A 242 -0.60 16.91 3.50
N ARG A 243 -0.59 17.49 4.70
CA ARG A 243 0.40 18.48 5.12
C ARG A 243 1.77 17.85 5.30
N ARG A 244 1.79 16.69 5.94
CA ARG A 244 2.99 15.88 6.19
C ARG A 244 2.61 14.44 6.51
N ALA A 245 3.56 13.54 6.34
CA ALA A 245 3.45 12.17 6.81
C ALA A 245 4.77 11.69 7.38
N ALA A 246 4.72 10.69 8.25
CA ALA A 246 5.89 10.06 8.86
C ALA A 246 5.69 8.55 8.97
N LEU A 247 6.80 7.81 8.91
CA LEU A 247 6.86 6.40 9.24
C LEU A 247 7.51 6.25 10.61
N VAL A 248 6.80 5.59 11.53
CA VAL A 248 7.27 5.29 12.87
C VAL A 248 7.56 3.80 12.97
N PRO A 249 8.83 3.36 12.96
CA PRO A 249 9.18 1.97 13.10
C PRO A 249 8.74 1.42 14.46
N LEU A 250 8.12 0.24 14.47
CA LEU A 250 7.74 -0.44 15.70
C LEU A 250 8.97 -1.15 16.30
N LYS A 251 9.52 -0.59 17.37
CA LYS A 251 10.75 -1.10 18.02
C LYS A 251 10.57 -2.48 18.66
N TYR A 252 9.37 -2.73 19.20
CA TYR A 252 9.06 -3.99 19.89
C TYR A 252 8.05 -4.76 19.07
N LYS A 253 8.50 -5.76 18.34
CA LYS A 253 7.68 -6.67 17.56
C LYS A 253 7.79 -8.07 18.13
N PRO A 254 6.68 -8.79 18.25
CA PRO A 254 6.71 -10.18 18.74
C PRO A 254 7.46 -11.12 17.78
N TYR A 255 7.58 -10.72 16.50
CA TYR A 255 8.26 -11.47 15.47
C TYR A 255 8.95 -10.52 14.48
N ASP A 256 10.26 -10.65 14.34
CA ASP A 256 11.06 -9.91 13.36
C ASP A 256 11.46 -10.83 12.21
N TRP A 257 10.50 -11.05 11.31
CA TRP A 257 10.71 -11.89 10.12
C TRP A 257 11.84 -11.35 9.21
N SER A 258 12.04 -10.04 9.15
CA SER A 258 13.10 -9.41 8.36
C SER A 258 14.49 -9.80 8.85
N SER A 259 14.74 -9.68 10.16
CA SER A 259 16.02 -10.12 10.75
C SER A 259 16.23 -11.62 10.60
N GLU A 260 15.19 -12.42 10.86
CA GLU A 260 15.28 -13.87 10.68
C GLU A 260 15.54 -14.28 9.21
N GLU A 261 14.99 -13.56 8.25
CA GLU A 261 15.24 -13.81 6.83
C GLU A 261 16.69 -13.51 6.44
N ARG A 262 17.24 -12.41 6.96
CA ARG A 262 18.65 -12.04 6.74
C ARG A 262 19.62 -13.07 7.31
N GLU A 263 19.37 -13.53 8.54
CA GLU A 263 20.22 -14.51 9.21
C GLU A 263 20.20 -15.89 8.54
N ARG A 264 19.10 -16.23 7.89
CA ARG A 264 18.88 -17.55 7.28
C ARG A 264 19.34 -17.68 5.83
N ILE A 265 20.04 -16.72 5.27
CA ILE A 265 20.65 -16.85 3.94
C ILE A 265 21.85 -17.79 4.05
N SER A 266 21.56 -19.07 4.21
CA SER A 266 22.54 -20.14 4.20
C SER A 266 22.74 -20.70 2.78
N ILE A 267 23.84 -21.40 2.55
CA ILE A 267 24.09 -22.12 1.30
C ILE A 267 22.91 -23.06 0.98
N ALA A 268 22.32 -23.68 1.99
CA ALA A 268 21.14 -24.53 1.85
C ALA A 268 19.92 -23.76 1.35
N GLU A 269 19.69 -22.56 1.85
CA GLU A 269 18.57 -21.69 1.39
C GLU A 269 18.79 -21.22 -0.04
N VAL A 270 20.00 -20.82 -0.41
CA VAL A 270 20.34 -20.48 -1.80
C VAL A 270 20.13 -21.69 -2.73
N ALA A 271 20.55 -22.86 -2.31
CA ALA A 271 20.33 -24.09 -3.05
C ALA A 271 18.83 -24.44 -3.18
N ARG A 272 18.07 -24.29 -2.10
CA ARG A 272 16.61 -24.49 -2.09
C ARG A 272 15.89 -23.54 -3.06
N ARG A 273 16.26 -22.27 -3.07
CA ARG A 273 15.71 -21.27 -4.00
C ARG A 273 16.03 -21.59 -5.46
N ARG A 274 17.29 -22.02 -5.72
CA ARG A 274 17.68 -22.47 -7.07
C ARG A 274 16.92 -23.72 -7.50
N LEU A 275 16.76 -24.70 -6.62
CA LEU A 275 15.96 -25.90 -6.88
C LEU A 275 14.47 -25.58 -7.06
N GLY A 276 13.91 -24.66 -6.28
CA GLY A 276 12.55 -24.18 -6.44
C GLY A 276 12.29 -23.57 -7.81
N ARG A 277 13.26 -22.80 -8.36
CA ARG A 277 13.20 -22.27 -9.74
C ARG A 277 13.17 -23.36 -10.82
N VAL A 278 13.86 -24.49 -10.55
CA VAL A 278 14.03 -25.56 -11.58
C VAL A 278 12.97 -26.64 -11.45
N ALA A 279 12.56 -26.96 -10.23
CA ALA A 279 11.81 -28.18 -9.93
C ALA A 279 10.35 -27.95 -9.50
N PHE A 280 9.92 -26.71 -9.25
CA PHE A 280 8.56 -26.39 -8.78
C PHE A 280 8.10 -27.27 -7.63
N LEU A 281 8.98 -27.47 -6.68
CA LEU A 281 8.64 -28.18 -5.46
C LEU A 281 7.53 -27.42 -4.72
N GLU A 282 6.67 -28.14 -4.03
CA GLU A 282 5.51 -27.60 -3.28
C GLU A 282 5.88 -26.50 -2.27
N ASN A 283 7.12 -26.52 -1.79
CA ASN A 283 7.69 -25.48 -0.95
C ASN A 283 8.15 -24.30 -1.81
N LYS A 284 7.35 -23.25 -1.87
CA LYS A 284 7.72 -21.99 -2.51
C LYS A 284 9.03 -21.47 -1.95
N PRO A 285 9.94 -20.96 -2.82
CA PRO A 285 11.15 -20.30 -2.33
C PRO A 285 10.74 -19.12 -1.44
N ARG A 286 11.46 -18.97 -0.34
CA ARG A 286 11.24 -17.87 0.57
C ARG A 286 11.71 -16.58 -0.07
N GLU A 287 10.88 -15.55 -0.04
CA GLU A 287 11.25 -14.22 -0.49
C GLU A 287 12.19 -13.57 0.52
N ILE A 288 13.18 -12.84 0.03
CA ILE A 288 14.00 -11.97 0.88
C ILE A 288 13.27 -10.62 0.98
N ARG A 289 12.94 -10.24 2.20
CA ARG A 289 12.31 -8.98 2.53
C ARG A 289 13.19 -8.19 3.47
N LEU A 290 13.44 -6.93 3.14
CA LEU A 290 14.14 -6.00 4.01
C LEU A 290 13.19 -4.90 4.47
N GLY A 291 13.13 -4.67 5.77
CA GLY A 291 12.21 -3.73 6.39
C GLY A 291 11.63 -4.26 7.70
N GLY A 292 10.47 -3.79 8.08
CA GLY A 292 9.81 -4.20 9.30
C GLY A 292 8.47 -3.50 9.50
N ARG A 293 7.79 -3.83 10.58
CA ARG A 293 6.51 -3.21 10.91
C ARG A 293 6.68 -1.73 11.25
N SER A 294 5.85 -0.91 10.68
CA SER A 294 5.83 0.53 10.88
C SER A 294 4.39 1.04 11.02
N LEU A 295 4.24 2.20 11.62
CA LEU A 295 3.01 2.97 11.65
C LEU A 295 3.17 4.14 10.67
N LEU A 296 2.30 4.23 9.68
CA LEU A 296 2.19 5.40 8.83
C LEU A 296 1.27 6.41 9.52
N VAL A 297 1.78 7.61 9.76
CA VAL A 297 1.04 8.72 10.35
C VAL A 297 0.94 9.82 9.32
N ALA A 298 -0.28 10.31 9.04
CA ALA A 298 -0.53 11.39 8.10
C ALA A 298 -1.28 12.55 8.79
N GLU A 299 -0.81 13.78 8.62
CA GLU A 299 -1.51 14.99 9.04
C GLU A 299 -2.21 15.61 7.84
N LEU A 300 -3.53 15.65 7.91
CA LEU A 300 -4.41 16.20 6.89
C LEU A 300 -4.75 17.64 7.20
N GLU A 301 -4.73 18.53 6.22
CA GLU A 301 -5.19 19.89 6.40
C GLU A 301 -6.69 19.99 6.18
N ILE A 302 -7.42 20.35 7.23
CA ILE A 302 -8.88 20.47 7.23
C ILE A 302 -9.26 21.80 7.90
N PRO A 303 -9.28 22.91 7.15
CA PRO A 303 -9.50 24.25 7.71
C PRO A 303 -10.80 24.41 8.50
N GLN A 304 -11.77 23.50 8.29
CA GLN A 304 -13.06 23.53 8.96
C GLN A 304 -13.03 22.94 10.39
N LEU A 305 -11.93 22.29 10.76
CA LEU A 305 -11.72 21.82 12.14
C LEU A 305 -11.15 22.93 13.02
N PRO A 306 -11.36 22.89 14.34
CA PRO A 306 -10.85 23.90 15.26
C PRO A 306 -9.33 24.10 15.19
N GLU A 307 -8.56 23.03 14.99
CA GLU A 307 -7.10 23.06 14.86
C GLU A 307 -6.62 23.15 13.41
N GLY A 308 -7.54 23.16 12.45
CA GLY A 308 -7.25 23.19 11.03
C GLY A 308 -6.61 21.91 10.48
N ALA A 309 -6.46 20.86 11.29
CA ALA A 309 -5.79 19.60 10.92
C ALA A 309 -6.41 18.38 11.61
N LEU A 310 -6.14 17.21 11.02
CA LEU A 310 -6.47 15.89 11.57
C LEU A 310 -5.29 14.95 11.35
N THR A 311 -4.88 14.26 12.40
CA THR A 311 -3.88 13.19 12.32
C THR A 311 -4.57 11.83 12.21
N ILE A 312 -4.15 11.04 11.24
CA ILE A 312 -4.60 9.68 10.97
C ILE A 312 -3.43 8.72 11.17
#